data_fbd8ede35263612edb44a7f291a292f7
#
_entry.id   fbd8ede35263612edb44a7f291a292f7
#
_cell.length_a   1.000
_cell.length_b   1.000
_cell.length_c   1.000
_cell.angle_alpha   90.00
_cell.angle_beta   90.00
_cell.angle_gamma   90.00
#
_symmetry.space_group_name_H-M   'P 1'
#
loop_
_entity.id
_entity.type
_entity.pdbx_description
1 polymer ?
#
loop_
_entity_poly.entity_id
_entity_poly.type
_entity_poly.pdbx_seq_one_letter_code
_entity_poly.pdbx_strand_id
1 'polypeptide(L)'
;MRFRSALAAALVAALALTLAGCGAFPRGSQDLPKRAVAAKPNTAPPSHPVVTAFEPSWDEGTALTASKAAISMVAISGIDIAEGGASVTAPTAAVLRKVKLAHQLGMKAEVLLLNFKAGVGFSDEVAKSMLSTKANRESAAASLAAVVSSSHLDGVMFDLESLSRGDADDLTAFAAVLRADVGPGIHLDAALQPSTTAAGYRGLGYDIAGLLKSLDTVTVMGYDQHGTFNPTNPGPVGELTWQRKVLGALLLTAQPGQVDLGVAGYGYRWAADGTHTVGDIRARRLVEEAGVTPTFDEGRGEWTATTPDGQVFWWADARSIALREKLAASLGLHGVAVWSMALSDPVPTAP
;
A
#
# COMPACT_ATOMS: atom_id res chain seq x y z
N MET A 1 14.29 -28.01 5.54
CA MET A 1 12.95 -27.43 5.79
C MET A 1 13.04 -26.30 6.85
N ARG A 2 13.93 -25.32 6.72
CA ARG A 2 14.18 -24.26 7.73
C ARG A 2 14.45 -22.86 7.12
N PHE A 3 14.00 -22.59 5.88
CA PHE A 3 14.25 -21.30 5.19
C PHE A 3 13.00 -20.45 4.87
N ARG A 4 11.79 -20.87 5.30
CA ARG A 4 10.54 -20.19 4.94
C ARG A 4 10.04 -19.15 5.96
N SER A 5 10.65 -19.03 7.13
CA SER A 5 10.15 -18.16 8.22
C SER A 5 10.85 -16.81 8.34
N ALA A 6 11.89 -16.54 7.58
CA ALA A 6 12.72 -15.35 7.76
C ALA A 6 12.31 -14.14 6.87
N LEU A 7 11.56 -14.37 5.78
CA LEU A 7 11.22 -13.28 4.85
C LEU A 7 9.94 -12.50 5.23
N ALA A 8 9.04 -13.09 5.98
CA ALA A 8 7.81 -12.40 6.38
C ALA A 8 8.02 -11.37 7.52
N ALA A 9 9.14 -11.45 8.24
CA ALA A 9 9.44 -10.57 9.36
C ALA A 9 10.22 -9.31 8.99
N ALA A 10 10.71 -9.19 7.77
CA ALA A 10 11.60 -8.09 7.36
C ALA A 10 10.87 -6.86 6.78
N LEU A 11 9.55 -6.89 6.65
CA LEU A 11 8.78 -5.80 6.01
C LEU A 11 8.33 -4.70 6.97
N VAL A 12 8.69 -4.74 8.23
CA VAL A 12 8.19 -3.77 9.24
C VAL A 12 9.31 -3.40 10.21
N ALA A 13 10.32 -2.72 9.77
CA ALA A 13 11.23 -2.04 10.71
C ALA A 13 12.05 -0.97 10.01
N ALA A 14 11.64 0.27 10.08
CA ALA A 14 12.52 1.42 10.27
C ALA A 14 11.70 2.73 10.29
N LEU A 15 11.41 3.24 11.46
CA LEU A 15 11.15 4.67 11.66
C LEU A 15 11.95 5.12 12.88
N ALA A 16 13.14 5.69 12.65
CA ALA A 16 13.86 6.44 13.67
C ALA A 16 14.18 7.83 13.13
N LEU A 17 13.68 8.83 13.85
CA LEU A 17 13.86 10.27 13.62
C LEU A 17 15.33 10.70 13.56
N THR A 18 15.63 11.63 12.65
CA THR A 18 16.63 12.69 12.93
C THR A 18 16.14 14.02 12.39
N LEU A 19 15.97 15.00 13.28
CA LEU A 19 15.80 16.44 13.02
C LEU A 19 17.19 17.07 12.82
N ALA A 20 17.39 17.88 11.79
CA ALA A 20 17.96 19.22 11.80
C ALA A 20 18.56 19.64 10.47
N GLY A 21 18.35 20.91 10.07
CA GLY A 21 19.28 21.65 9.22
C GLY A 21 18.65 22.54 8.14
N CYS A 22 18.38 23.82 8.48
CA CYS A 22 18.03 24.87 7.52
C CYS A 22 19.21 25.26 6.62
N GLY A 23 18.97 25.43 5.31
CA GLY A 23 19.91 26.10 4.40
C GLY A 23 19.19 26.54 3.12
N ALA A 24 19.07 27.85 2.90
CA ALA A 24 18.45 28.44 1.72
C ALA A 24 19.45 28.63 0.57
N PHE A 25 19.07 28.31 -0.66
CA PHE A 25 19.72 28.76 -1.90
C PHE A 25 18.71 29.00 -3.05
N PRO A 26 19.03 29.86 -4.06
CA PRO A 26 18.06 30.58 -4.87
C PRO A 26 17.57 29.84 -6.13
N ARG A 27 16.38 30.24 -6.58
CA ARG A 27 15.64 29.75 -7.75
C ARG A 27 16.28 30.22 -9.07
N GLY A 28 16.46 29.28 -10.01
CA GLY A 28 16.58 29.55 -11.42
C GLY A 28 15.42 28.87 -12.14
N SER A 29 14.51 29.65 -12.74
CA SER A 29 13.42 29.17 -13.56
C SER A 29 13.92 28.81 -14.96
N GLN A 30 13.63 27.57 -15.43
CA GLN A 30 13.66 27.23 -16.84
C GLN A 30 12.31 26.64 -17.23
N ASP A 31 11.63 27.31 -18.14
CA ASP A 31 10.35 26.90 -18.71
C ASP A 31 10.50 25.61 -19.54
N LEU A 32 9.79 24.57 -19.15
CA LEU A 32 9.66 23.32 -19.91
C LEU A 32 8.49 23.43 -20.91
N PRO A 33 8.59 22.84 -22.13
CA PRO A 33 7.52 22.86 -23.10
C PRO A 33 6.28 22.12 -22.54
N LYS A 34 5.13 22.82 -22.52
CA LYS A 34 3.84 22.28 -22.09
C LYS A 34 3.37 21.23 -23.10
N ARG A 35 3.61 19.96 -22.80
CA ARG A 35 2.88 18.86 -23.45
C ARG A 35 1.49 18.80 -22.80
N ALA A 36 0.43 18.97 -23.59
CA ALA A 36 -0.94 18.93 -23.09
C ALA A 36 -1.22 17.55 -22.48
N VAL A 37 -1.45 17.54 -21.16
CA VAL A 37 -1.97 16.35 -20.47
C VAL A 37 -3.44 16.24 -20.85
N ALA A 38 -3.83 15.14 -21.48
CA ALA A 38 -5.23 14.86 -21.79
C ALA A 38 -6.02 14.83 -20.49
N ALA A 39 -7.13 15.59 -20.42
CA ALA A 39 -8.02 15.57 -19.26
C ALA A 39 -8.56 14.16 -19.06
N LYS A 40 -8.46 13.65 -17.82
CA LYS A 40 -9.03 12.35 -17.44
C LYS A 40 -10.55 12.36 -17.60
N PRO A 41 -11.16 11.26 -18.06
CA PRO A 41 -12.60 11.13 -18.00
C PRO A 41 -13.06 11.17 -16.53
N ASN A 42 -14.07 12.01 -16.28
CA ASN A 42 -14.74 12.10 -14.99
C ASN A 42 -15.62 10.84 -14.83
N THR A 43 -15.05 9.75 -14.30
CA THR A 43 -15.81 8.52 -14.04
C THR A 43 -16.64 8.72 -12.79
N ALA A 44 -17.95 8.48 -12.88
CA ALA A 44 -18.82 8.42 -11.69
C ALA A 44 -18.26 7.34 -10.73
N PRO A 45 -18.35 7.55 -9.41
CA PRO A 45 -17.90 6.56 -8.44
C PRO A 45 -18.60 5.22 -8.72
N PRO A 46 -17.90 4.09 -8.56
CA PRO A 46 -18.50 2.78 -8.78
C PRO A 46 -19.69 2.57 -7.83
N SER A 47 -20.68 1.82 -8.26
CA SER A 47 -21.89 1.52 -7.47
C SER A 47 -21.58 0.75 -6.16
N HIS A 48 -20.44 0.07 -6.13
CA HIS A 48 -19.85 -0.56 -4.95
C HIS A 48 -18.35 -0.23 -4.90
N PRO A 49 -17.75 -0.12 -3.70
CA PRO A 49 -16.32 0.08 -3.56
C PRO A 49 -15.53 -0.99 -4.33
N VAL A 50 -14.51 -0.58 -5.06
CA VAL A 50 -13.56 -1.50 -5.68
C VAL A 50 -12.76 -2.18 -4.58
N VAL A 51 -12.46 -3.47 -4.73
CA VAL A 51 -11.56 -4.18 -3.82
C VAL A 51 -10.28 -4.52 -4.55
N THR A 52 -9.18 -3.94 -4.09
CA THR A 52 -7.82 -4.29 -4.50
C THR A 52 -7.22 -5.24 -3.47
N ALA A 53 -6.56 -6.30 -3.92
CA ALA A 53 -5.86 -7.25 -3.07
C ALA A 53 -4.34 -7.13 -3.27
N PHE A 54 -3.60 -6.88 -2.20
CA PHE A 54 -2.15 -7.01 -2.23
C PHE A 54 -1.76 -8.48 -2.16
N GLU A 55 -1.02 -8.93 -3.17
CA GLU A 55 -0.61 -10.32 -3.32
C GLU A 55 0.92 -10.43 -3.41
N PRO A 56 1.58 -10.99 -2.40
CA PRO A 56 3.00 -11.26 -2.48
C PRO A 56 3.31 -12.30 -3.55
N SER A 57 4.36 -12.06 -4.34
CA SER A 57 4.71 -12.96 -5.46
C SER A 57 5.08 -14.39 -5.03
N TRP A 58 5.47 -14.59 -3.76
CA TRP A 58 5.85 -15.88 -3.18
C TRP A 58 4.66 -16.68 -2.61
N ASP A 59 3.48 -16.07 -2.40
CA ASP A 59 2.29 -16.77 -1.92
C ASP A 59 1.73 -17.73 -2.99
N GLU A 60 0.87 -18.67 -2.60
CA GLU A 60 0.26 -19.62 -3.55
C GLU A 60 -1.05 -19.10 -4.16
N GLY A 61 -1.65 -18.04 -3.59
CA GLY A 61 -2.88 -17.40 -4.05
C GLY A 61 -4.14 -18.16 -3.67
N THR A 62 -4.10 -18.92 -2.57
CA THR A 62 -5.25 -19.68 -2.09
C THR A 62 -6.38 -18.75 -1.63
N ALA A 63 -6.05 -17.76 -0.78
CA ALA A 63 -7.02 -16.77 -0.30
C ALA A 63 -7.51 -15.87 -1.45
N LEU A 64 -6.63 -15.48 -2.37
CA LEU A 64 -6.98 -14.75 -3.59
C LEU A 64 -8.00 -15.52 -4.44
N THR A 65 -7.76 -16.81 -4.68
CA THR A 65 -8.67 -17.67 -5.45
C THR A 65 -10.04 -17.81 -4.77
N ALA A 66 -10.06 -17.95 -3.45
CA ALA A 66 -11.29 -18.03 -2.67
C ALA A 66 -12.08 -16.71 -2.69
N SER A 67 -11.41 -15.57 -2.88
CA SER A 67 -11.97 -14.22 -2.89
C SER A 67 -12.36 -13.71 -4.28
N LYS A 68 -12.32 -14.55 -5.31
CA LYS A 68 -12.48 -14.13 -6.72
C LYS A 68 -13.75 -13.34 -7.03
N ALA A 69 -14.80 -13.50 -6.25
CA ALA A 69 -16.07 -12.78 -6.46
C ALA A 69 -16.06 -11.37 -5.83
N ALA A 70 -15.12 -11.09 -4.91
CA ALA A 70 -15.01 -9.81 -4.21
C ALA A 70 -13.93 -8.90 -4.81
N ILE A 71 -12.85 -9.47 -5.34
CA ILE A 71 -11.66 -8.71 -5.75
C ILE A 71 -11.75 -8.30 -7.22
N SER A 72 -11.48 -7.04 -7.49
CA SER A 72 -11.46 -6.45 -8.83
C SER A 72 -10.04 -6.29 -9.39
N MET A 73 -9.06 -6.00 -8.51
CA MET A 73 -7.67 -5.71 -8.86
C MET A 73 -6.73 -6.49 -7.94
N VAL A 74 -5.62 -6.96 -8.47
CA VAL A 74 -4.54 -7.60 -7.69
C VAL A 74 -3.28 -6.79 -7.84
N ALA A 75 -2.78 -6.21 -6.73
CA ALA A 75 -1.51 -5.50 -6.65
C ALA A 75 -0.40 -6.49 -6.25
N ILE A 76 0.46 -6.85 -7.20
CA ILE A 76 1.45 -7.91 -7.06
C ILE A 76 2.81 -7.31 -6.70
N SER A 77 3.41 -7.70 -5.56
CA SER A 77 4.74 -7.26 -5.18
C SER A 77 5.84 -7.98 -5.96
N GLY A 78 6.97 -7.30 -6.19
CA GLY A 78 8.16 -7.93 -6.79
C GLY A 78 8.76 -7.17 -7.97
N ILE A 79 8.48 -5.87 -8.09
CA ILE A 79 9.21 -4.95 -8.97
C ILE A 79 9.86 -3.89 -8.07
N ASP A 80 11.19 -3.82 -8.13
CA ASP A 80 11.98 -2.88 -7.33
C ASP A 80 12.68 -1.86 -8.24
N ILE A 81 13.01 -0.70 -7.69
CA ILE A 81 13.95 0.23 -8.32
C ILE A 81 15.30 -0.48 -8.41
N ALA A 82 15.86 -0.59 -9.61
CA ALA A 82 17.16 -1.22 -9.83
C ALA A 82 18.30 -0.30 -9.35
N GLU A 83 19.47 -0.90 -9.14
CA GLU A 83 20.68 -0.16 -8.75
C GLU A 83 20.96 1.02 -9.69
N GLY A 84 21.27 2.17 -9.11
CA GLY A 84 21.49 3.42 -9.86
C GLY A 84 20.23 4.18 -10.26
N GLY A 85 19.01 3.62 -10.03
CA GLY A 85 17.75 4.33 -10.17
C GLY A 85 17.28 4.60 -11.59
N ALA A 86 17.99 4.15 -12.63
CA ALA A 86 17.65 4.42 -14.03
C ALA A 86 16.74 3.36 -14.66
N SER A 87 16.41 2.30 -13.94
CA SER A 87 15.52 1.22 -14.41
C SER A 87 14.81 0.55 -13.24
N VAL A 88 13.90 -0.36 -13.55
CA VAL A 88 13.27 -1.26 -12.59
C VAL A 88 13.70 -2.70 -12.82
N THR A 89 13.57 -3.54 -11.82
CA THR A 89 13.87 -4.98 -11.95
C THR A 89 12.90 -5.66 -12.93
N ALA A 90 13.36 -6.68 -13.63
CA ALA A 90 12.48 -7.48 -14.45
C ALA A 90 11.53 -8.33 -13.59
N PRO A 91 10.27 -8.53 -14.02
CA PRO A 91 9.34 -9.38 -13.29
C PRO A 91 9.84 -10.83 -13.26
N THR A 92 9.82 -11.43 -12.09
CA THR A 92 10.19 -12.84 -11.92
C THR A 92 9.11 -13.77 -12.49
N ALA A 93 9.47 -15.05 -12.72
CA ALA A 93 8.47 -16.05 -13.09
C ALA A 93 7.32 -16.18 -12.07
N ALA A 94 7.57 -15.86 -10.79
CA ALA A 94 6.55 -15.85 -9.76
C ALA A 94 5.56 -14.70 -9.96
N VAL A 95 6.04 -13.47 -10.22
CA VAL A 95 5.20 -12.32 -10.57
C VAL A 95 4.34 -12.63 -11.79
N LEU A 96 4.93 -13.13 -12.87
CA LEU A 96 4.21 -13.46 -14.11
C LEU A 96 3.14 -14.55 -13.92
N ARG A 97 3.39 -15.53 -13.03
CA ARG A 97 2.35 -16.51 -12.67
C ARG A 97 1.18 -15.86 -11.94
N LYS A 98 1.43 -14.86 -11.06
CA LYS A 98 0.36 -14.13 -10.37
C LYS A 98 -0.46 -13.25 -11.31
N VAL A 99 0.18 -12.56 -12.25
CA VAL A 99 -0.53 -11.83 -13.32
C VAL A 99 -1.46 -12.77 -14.08
N LYS A 100 -0.94 -13.93 -14.51
CA LYS A 100 -1.76 -14.92 -15.21
C LYS A 100 -2.91 -15.45 -14.34
N LEU A 101 -2.66 -15.72 -13.06
CA LEU A 101 -3.71 -16.17 -12.12
C LEU A 101 -4.80 -15.12 -11.96
N ALA A 102 -4.44 -13.85 -11.76
CA ALA A 102 -5.40 -12.75 -11.64
C ALA A 102 -6.32 -12.69 -12.87
N HIS A 103 -5.75 -12.70 -14.08
CA HIS A 103 -6.51 -12.69 -15.32
C HIS A 103 -7.40 -13.94 -15.49
N GLN A 104 -6.91 -15.13 -15.11
CA GLN A 104 -7.71 -16.36 -15.14
C GLN A 104 -8.91 -16.32 -14.18
N LEU A 105 -8.79 -15.56 -13.08
CA LEU A 105 -9.86 -15.34 -12.12
C LEU A 105 -10.80 -14.19 -12.51
N GLY A 106 -10.52 -13.49 -13.63
CA GLY A 106 -11.31 -12.37 -14.12
C GLY A 106 -10.98 -11.04 -13.44
N MET A 107 -9.87 -10.96 -12.70
CA MET A 107 -9.37 -9.76 -12.04
C MET A 107 -8.38 -9.02 -12.95
N LYS A 108 -8.23 -7.72 -12.73
CA LYS A 108 -7.11 -6.95 -13.27
C LYS A 108 -5.85 -7.20 -12.46
N ALA A 109 -4.68 -6.99 -13.06
CA ALA A 109 -3.37 -7.16 -12.43
C ALA A 109 -2.54 -5.89 -12.54
N GLU A 110 -2.05 -5.39 -11.42
CA GLU A 110 -1.04 -4.34 -11.36
C GLU A 110 0.19 -4.80 -10.58
N VAL A 111 1.31 -4.14 -10.79
CA VAL A 111 2.53 -4.40 -10.00
C VAL A 111 2.80 -3.26 -9.05
N LEU A 112 3.38 -3.62 -7.88
CA LEU A 112 3.95 -2.67 -6.95
C LEU A 112 5.38 -2.32 -7.37
N LEU A 113 5.65 -1.03 -7.56
CA LEU A 113 7.01 -0.51 -7.66
C LEU A 113 7.48 -0.11 -6.27
N LEU A 114 8.55 -0.75 -5.80
CA LEU A 114 9.07 -0.60 -4.44
C LEU A 114 10.45 0.06 -4.43
N ASN A 115 10.74 0.83 -3.38
CA ASN A 115 12.09 1.26 -3.03
C ASN A 115 12.68 0.38 -1.90
N PHE A 116 12.38 -0.93 -1.95
CA PHE A 116 12.80 -1.89 -0.94
C PHE A 116 14.24 -2.35 -1.17
N LYS A 117 15.03 -2.40 -0.07
CA LYS A 117 16.40 -2.92 -0.07
C LYS A 117 16.50 -4.09 0.90
N ALA A 118 16.90 -5.25 0.41
CA ALA A 118 17.01 -6.46 1.22
C ALA A 118 17.91 -6.22 2.46
N GLY A 119 17.43 -6.61 3.64
CA GLY A 119 18.11 -6.42 4.92
C GLY A 119 18.03 -5.01 5.51
N VAL A 120 17.44 -4.05 4.82
CA VAL A 120 17.25 -2.66 5.26
C VAL A 120 15.77 -2.31 5.39
N GLY A 121 14.93 -2.72 4.44
CA GLY A 121 13.55 -2.29 4.30
C GLY A 121 13.39 -1.21 3.23
N PHE A 122 12.38 -0.36 3.36
CA PHE A 122 12.20 0.80 2.48
C PHE A 122 13.32 1.81 2.68
N SER A 123 13.96 2.21 1.59
CA SER A 123 15.18 3.03 1.60
C SER A 123 14.99 4.33 0.84
N ASP A 124 15.18 5.46 1.54
CA ASP A 124 15.20 6.80 0.94
C ASP A 124 16.31 6.94 -0.11
N GLU A 125 17.46 6.31 0.11
CA GLU A 125 18.58 6.29 -0.84
C GLU A 125 18.14 5.67 -2.18
N VAL A 126 17.45 4.53 -2.14
CA VAL A 126 16.93 3.85 -3.33
C VAL A 126 15.89 4.72 -4.04
N ALA A 127 14.93 5.31 -3.31
CA ALA A 127 13.95 6.22 -3.91
C ALA A 127 14.64 7.44 -4.56
N LYS A 128 15.57 8.08 -3.85
CA LYS A 128 16.32 9.24 -4.37
C LYS A 128 17.18 8.91 -5.58
N SER A 129 17.72 7.69 -5.67
CA SER A 129 18.47 7.27 -6.86
C SER A 129 17.65 7.38 -8.14
N MET A 130 16.34 7.08 -8.06
CA MET A 130 15.41 7.21 -9.19
C MET A 130 14.87 8.65 -9.33
N LEU A 131 14.48 9.27 -8.21
CA LEU A 131 13.69 10.50 -8.23
C LEU A 131 14.53 11.75 -8.48
N SER A 132 15.78 11.81 -7.98
CA SER A 132 16.56 13.05 -7.89
C SER A 132 16.96 13.66 -9.24
N THR A 133 17.01 12.90 -10.31
CA THR A 133 17.38 13.43 -11.64
C THR A 133 16.27 13.19 -12.67
N LYS A 134 16.09 14.17 -13.56
CA LYS A 134 15.14 14.03 -14.69
C LYS A 134 15.47 12.82 -15.55
N ALA A 135 16.75 12.57 -15.82
CA ALA A 135 17.20 11.45 -16.64
C ALA A 135 16.82 10.10 -16.03
N ASN A 136 17.00 9.91 -14.70
CA ASN A 136 16.65 8.66 -14.04
C ASN A 136 15.10 8.48 -14.00
N ARG A 137 14.35 9.54 -13.70
CA ARG A 137 12.87 9.47 -13.75
C ARG A 137 12.36 9.04 -15.12
N GLU A 138 12.89 9.64 -16.20
CA GLU A 138 12.49 9.27 -17.58
C GLU A 138 12.91 7.85 -17.92
N SER A 139 14.11 7.45 -17.57
CA SER A 139 14.65 6.13 -17.88
C SER A 139 13.93 5.02 -17.10
N ALA A 140 13.66 5.23 -15.80
CA ALA A 140 12.92 4.30 -14.96
C ALA A 140 11.44 4.19 -15.40
N ALA A 141 10.80 5.30 -15.77
CA ALA A 141 9.43 5.28 -16.30
C ALA A 141 9.35 4.48 -17.59
N ALA A 142 10.26 4.69 -18.54
CA ALA A 142 10.31 3.92 -19.77
C ALA A 142 10.57 2.42 -19.52
N SER A 143 11.46 2.10 -18.55
CA SER A 143 11.71 0.71 -18.14
C SER A 143 10.46 0.06 -17.55
N LEU A 144 9.73 0.77 -16.68
CA LEU A 144 8.49 0.28 -16.07
C LEU A 144 7.36 0.14 -17.11
N ALA A 145 7.23 1.08 -18.03
CA ALA A 145 6.27 0.99 -19.14
C ALA A 145 6.54 -0.23 -20.05
N ALA A 146 7.81 -0.57 -20.27
CA ALA A 146 8.18 -1.80 -20.97
C ALA A 146 7.77 -3.07 -20.20
N VAL A 147 7.91 -3.08 -18.87
CA VAL A 147 7.41 -4.17 -18.00
C VAL A 147 5.89 -4.27 -18.11
N VAL A 148 5.17 -3.16 -18.01
CA VAL A 148 3.69 -3.13 -18.13
C VAL A 148 3.24 -3.76 -19.45
N SER A 149 3.83 -3.34 -20.55
CA SER A 149 3.47 -3.84 -21.89
C SER A 149 3.81 -5.33 -22.07
N SER A 150 5.05 -5.72 -21.74
CA SER A 150 5.53 -7.10 -21.97
C SER A 150 4.87 -8.13 -21.05
N SER A 151 4.38 -7.71 -19.87
CA SER A 151 3.72 -8.57 -18.88
C SER A 151 2.20 -8.50 -18.95
N HIS A 152 1.63 -7.71 -19.87
CA HIS A 152 0.19 -7.50 -20.00
C HIS A 152 -0.48 -7.01 -18.71
N LEU A 153 0.17 -6.08 -18.01
CA LEU A 153 -0.37 -5.51 -16.79
C LEU A 153 -1.46 -4.48 -17.09
N ASP A 154 -2.44 -4.39 -16.20
CA ASP A 154 -3.53 -3.43 -16.24
C ASP A 154 -3.21 -2.15 -15.45
N GLY A 155 -2.17 -2.19 -14.60
CA GLY A 155 -1.83 -1.06 -13.74
C GLY A 155 -0.44 -1.14 -13.11
N VAL A 156 -0.10 -0.04 -12.44
CA VAL A 156 1.09 0.12 -11.58
C VAL A 156 0.69 0.89 -10.33
N MET A 157 1.05 0.37 -9.18
CA MET A 157 1.00 1.08 -7.91
C MET A 157 2.43 1.42 -7.46
N PHE A 158 2.69 2.67 -7.08
CA PHE A 158 3.96 3.03 -6.44
C PHE A 158 3.80 2.84 -4.94
N ASP A 159 4.67 2.05 -4.35
CA ASP A 159 4.80 1.94 -2.89
C ASP A 159 6.22 2.41 -2.52
N LEU A 160 6.37 3.74 -2.49
CA LEU A 160 7.64 4.41 -2.19
C LEU A 160 7.55 5.05 -0.82
N GLU A 161 8.26 4.46 0.13
CA GLU A 161 8.27 4.88 1.52
C GLU A 161 9.59 5.54 1.92
N SER A 162 9.65 6.05 3.17
CA SER A 162 10.82 6.77 3.70
C SER A 162 11.17 8.03 2.92
N LEU A 163 10.21 8.61 2.22
CA LEU A 163 10.35 9.86 1.51
C LEU A 163 10.30 11.05 2.47
N SER A 164 10.67 12.20 1.99
CA SER A 164 10.65 13.48 2.70
C SER A 164 9.93 14.55 1.89
N ARG A 165 9.64 15.68 2.52
CA ARG A 165 9.06 16.85 1.82
C ARG A 165 9.83 17.25 0.56
N GLY A 166 11.16 17.03 0.53
CA GLY A 166 12.00 17.38 -0.61
C GLY A 166 11.75 16.53 -1.85
N ASP A 167 11.21 15.33 -1.66
CA ASP A 167 11.01 14.35 -2.74
C ASP A 167 9.65 14.53 -3.44
N ALA A 168 8.74 15.35 -2.87
CA ALA A 168 7.35 15.45 -3.32
C ALA A 168 7.20 15.94 -4.77
N ASP A 169 7.99 16.92 -5.19
CA ASP A 169 7.94 17.47 -6.54
C ASP A 169 8.55 16.47 -7.55
N ASP A 170 9.60 15.76 -7.15
CA ASP A 170 10.26 14.75 -7.98
C ASP A 170 9.38 13.50 -8.17
N LEU A 171 8.70 13.05 -7.12
CA LEU A 171 7.70 11.96 -7.22
C LEU A 171 6.54 12.35 -8.14
N THR A 172 6.05 13.59 -8.01
CA THR A 172 5.00 14.11 -8.91
C THR A 172 5.49 14.14 -10.36
N ALA A 173 6.73 14.55 -10.58
CA ALA A 173 7.33 14.56 -11.92
C ALA A 173 7.49 13.15 -12.48
N PHE A 174 7.89 12.16 -11.67
CA PHE A 174 7.96 10.77 -12.07
C PHE A 174 6.59 10.22 -12.48
N ALA A 175 5.54 10.47 -11.68
CA ALA A 175 4.17 10.06 -12.00
C ALA A 175 3.68 10.63 -13.34
N ALA A 176 4.04 11.89 -13.65
CA ALA A 176 3.68 12.54 -14.90
C ALA A 176 4.39 11.90 -16.12
N VAL A 177 5.66 11.57 -15.97
CA VAL A 177 6.44 10.90 -17.03
C VAL A 177 5.88 9.49 -17.26
N LEU A 178 5.68 8.71 -16.19
CA LEU A 178 5.14 7.36 -16.32
C LEU A 178 3.74 7.36 -16.97
N ARG A 179 2.85 8.29 -16.59
CA ARG A 179 1.54 8.43 -17.25
C ARG A 179 1.66 8.69 -18.75
N ALA A 180 2.64 9.51 -19.16
CA ALA A 180 2.88 9.78 -20.56
C ALA A 180 3.35 8.54 -21.34
N ASP A 181 4.15 7.69 -20.70
CA ASP A 181 4.73 6.48 -21.28
C ASP A 181 3.74 5.32 -21.37
N VAL A 182 2.93 5.10 -20.32
CA VAL A 182 1.96 3.97 -20.30
C VAL A 182 0.62 4.33 -20.93
N GLY A 183 0.30 5.61 -21.06
CA GLY A 183 -0.96 6.08 -21.63
C GLY A 183 -2.16 5.99 -20.67
N PRO A 184 -3.36 6.44 -21.10
CA PRO A 184 -4.53 6.59 -20.22
C PRO A 184 -5.25 5.27 -19.89
N GLY A 185 -4.93 4.18 -20.61
CA GLY A 185 -5.57 2.87 -20.41
C GLY A 185 -5.01 2.03 -19.28
N ILE A 186 -3.85 2.43 -18.73
CA ILE A 186 -3.20 1.74 -17.61
C ILE A 186 -3.55 2.46 -16.32
N HIS A 187 -4.04 1.72 -15.33
CA HIS A 187 -4.32 2.24 -13.99
C HIS A 187 -3.02 2.65 -13.29
N LEU A 188 -2.96 3.84 -12.74
CA LEU A 188 -1.84 4.30 -11.92
C LEU A 188 -2.33 4.70 -10.55
N ASP A 189 -1.72 4.12 -9.53
CA ASP A 189 -2.00 4.37 -8.12
C ASP A 189 -0.69 4.63 -7.34
N ALA A 190 -0.82 5.19 -6.14
CA ALA A 190 0.26 5.31 -5.17
C ALA A 190 -0.20 4.92 -3.78
N ALA A 191 0.52 3.99 -3.14
CA ALA A 191 0.38 3.70 -1.72
C ALA A 191 1.00 4.83 -0.90
N LEU A 192 0.24 5.34 0.06
CA LEU A 192 0.62 6.50 0.88
C LEU A 192 0.72 6.10 2.34
N GLN A 193 1.82 6.43 2.99
CA GLN A 193 1.91 6.36 4.44
C GLN A 193 0.83 7.25 5.08
N PRO A 194 0.16 6.82 6.16
CA PRO A 194 -0.96 7.54 6.74
C PRO A 194 -0.52 8.83 7.45
N SER A 195 -1.31 9.88 7.29
CA SER A 195 -1.19 11.10 8.07
C SER A 195 -2.55 11.61 8.51
N THR A 196 -2.66 12.10 9.75
CA THR A 196 -3.87 12.73 10.28
C THR A 196 -3.98 14.21 9.96
N THR A 197 -3.04 14.74 9.16
CA THR A 197 -3.06 16.15 8.70
C THR A 197 -2.65 16.24 7.23
N ALA A 198 -3.24 17.17 6.48
CA ALA A 198 -2.87 17.42 5.08
C ALA A 198 -1.39 17.84 4.93
N ALA A 199 -0.88 18.65 5.86
CA ALA A 199 0.53 19.05 5.86
C ALA A 199 1.49 17.86 6.11
N GLY A 200 1.03 16.84 6.85
CA GLY A 200 1.78 15.63 7.13
C GLY A 200 2.02 14.81 5.86
N TYR A 201 1.04 14.68 4.96
CA TYR A 201 1.26 14.00 3.67
C TYR A 201 2.39 14.65 2.87
N ARG A 202 2.41 15.98 2.79
CA ARG A 202 3.53 16.66 2.11
C ARG A 202 4.85 16.50 2.88
N GLY A 203 4.80 16.37 4.20
CA GLY A 203 5.95 16.05 5.04
C GLY A 203 6.56 14.68 4.71
N LEU A 204 5.70 13.72 4.35
CA LEU A 204 6.05 12.36 3.94
C LEU A 204 6.40 12.24 2.44
N GLY A 205 6.54 13.34 1.71
CA GLY A 205 6.93 13.33 0.31
C GLY A 205 5.78 13.22 -0.69
N TYR A 206 4.53 13.41 -0.28
CA TYR A 206 3.37 13.27 -1.17
C TYR A 206 2.70 14.62 -1.44
N ASP A 207 2.82 15.14 -2.66
CA ASP A 207 1.96 16.21 -3.18
C ASP A 207 0.70 15.60 -3.77
N ILE A 208 -0.32 15.38 -2.93
CA ILE A 208 -1.54 14.68 -3.33
C ILE A 208 -2.21 15.33 -4.55
N ALA A 209 -2.35 16.65 -4.55
CA ALA A 209 -2.96 17.36 -5.69
C ALA A 209 -2.11 17.28 -6.97
N GLY A 210 -0.80 17.28 -6.82
CA GLY A 210 0.13 17.10 -7.93
C GLY A 210 0.07 15.68 -8.49
N LEU A 211 0.13 14.67 -7.63
CA LEU A 211 0.07 13.25 -7.98
C LEU A 211 -1.23 12.90 -8.71
N LEU A 212 -2.39 13.32 -8.21
CA LEU A 212 -3.70 13.04 -8.79
C LEU A 212 -3.96 13.70 -10.17
N LYS A 213 -3.05 14.53 -10.67
CA LYS A 213 -3.06 14.96 -12.07
C LYS A 213 -2.66 13.83 -13.02
N SER A 214 -1.89 12.88 -12.53
CA SER A 214 -1.33 11.76 -13.31
C SER A 214 -1.82 10.40 -12.84
N LEU A 215 -2.08 10.23 -11.54
CA LEU A 215 -2.62 9.00 -10.97
C LEU A 215 -4.15 8.94 -11.12
N ASP A 216 -4.69 7.74 -11.18
CA ASP A 216 -6.13 7.50 -11.14
C ASP A 216 -6.65 7.52 -9.71
N THR A 217 -5.94 6.86 -8.81
CA THR A 217 -6.24 6.79 -7.38
C THR A 217 -5.00 7.01 -6.53
N VAL A 218 -5.20 7.13 -5.23
CA VAL A 218 -4.20 7.00 -4.18
C VAL A 218 -4.77 6.08 -3.10
N THR A 219 -3.97 5.11 -2.66
CA THR A 219 -4.30 4.16 -1.60
C THR A 219 -3.61 4.58 -0.31
N VAL A 220 -4.37 5.03 0.70
CA VAL A 220 -3.75 5.33 2.00
C VAL A 220 -3.67 4.07 2.86
N MET A 221 -2.48 3.75 3.36
CA MET A 221 -2.22 2.60 4.24
C MET A 221 -2.88 2.81 5.60
N GLY A 222 -4.17 2.49 5.72
CA GLY A 222 -4.98 2.65 6.92
C GLY A 222 -4.74 1.56 7.96
N TYR A 223 -3.50 1.11 8.11
CA TYR A 223 -3.04 0.08 9.03
C TYR A 223 -1.70 0.47 9.66
N ASP A 224 -1.15 -0.40 10.49
CA ASP A 224 0.07 -0.18 11.27
C ASP A 224 0.01 1.06 12.17
N GLN A 225 -1.19 1.31 12.78
CA GLN A 225 -1.34 2.29 13.85
C GLN A 225 -0.56 1.84 15.10
N HIS A 226 -0.57 0.53 15.39
CA HIS A 226 0.26 -0.14 16.37
C HIS A 226 0.89 -1.37 15.73
N GLY A 227 2.08 -1.76 16.18
CA GLY A 227 2.80 -2.88 15.59
C GLY A 227 4.20 -3.09 16.17
N THR A 228 5.06 -3.75 15.41
CA THR A 228 6.44 -4.08 15.81
C THR A 228 7.31 -2.87 16.12
N PHE A 229 7.03 -1.73 15.52
CA PHE A 229 7.72 -0.44 15.76
C PHE A 229 7.32 0.22 17.10
N ASN A 230 6.24 -0.28 17.75
CA ASN A 230 5.77 0.21 19.04
C ASN A 230 5.53 -0.97 20.00
N PRO A 231 6.59 -1.68 20.40
CA PRO A 231 6.49 -2.97 21.10
C PRO A 231 5.91 -2.87 22.52
N THR A 232 5.89 -1.68 23.12
CA THR A 232 5.39 -1.46 24.48
C THR A 232 3.96 -0.92 24.52
N ASN A 233 3.33 -0.71 23.38
CA ASN A 233 1.99 -0.14 23.29
C ASN A 233 1.07 -1.00 22.40
N PRO A 234 0.56 -2.14 22.93
CA PRO A 234 -0.40 -2.98 22.21
C PRO A 234 -1.67 -2.20 21.86
N GLY A 235 -2.17 -2.40 20.63
CA GLY A 235 -3.38 -1.73 20.17
C GLY A 235 -3.83 -2.23 18.81
N PRO A 236 -4.95 -1.68 18.29
CA PRO A 236 -5.50 -2.07 17.00
C PRO A 236 -4.54 -1.78 15.86
N VAL A 237 -4.59 -2.61 14.81
CA VAL A 237 -3.77 -2.45 13.61
C VAL A 237 -4.15 -1.17 12.87
N GLY A 238 -5.46 -0.84 12.84
CA GLY A 238 -5.95 0.40 12.25
C GLY A 238 -7.39 0.68 12.67
N GLU A 239 -7.60 1.32 13.83
CA GLU A 239 -8.94 1.57 14.35
C GLU A 239 -9.76 2.53 13.46
N LEU A 240 -11.07 2.32 13.41
CA LEU A 240 -12.01 3.09 12.57
C LEU A 240 -11.93 4.60 12.82
N THR A 241 -11.77 5.04 14.08
CA THR A 241 -11.69 6.46 14.43
C THR A 241 -10.42 7.11 13.89
N TRP A 242 -9.29 6.41 13.96
CA TRP A 242 -8.03 6.88 13.39
C TRP A 242 -8.09 6.88 11.86
N GLN A 243 -8.62 5.83 11.24
CA GLN A 243 -8.81 5.78 9.78
C GLN A 243 -9.68 6.94 9.27
N ARG A 244 -10.76 7.30 9.99
CA ARG A 244 -11.56 8.50 9.65
C ARG A 244 -10.76 9.79 9.71
N LYS A 245 -9.84 9.95 10.67
CA LYS A 245 -8.96 11.13 10.75
C LYS A 245 -7.97 11.16 9.59
N VAL A 246 -7.37 10.01 9.26
CA VAL A 246 -6.44 9.86 8.12
C VAL A 246 -7.14 10.21 6.80
N LEU A 247 -8.32 9.62 6.56
CA LEU A 247 -9.13 9.91 5.39
C LEU A 247 -9.58 11.37 5.36
N GLY A 248 -10.03 11.93 6.50
CA GLY A 248 -10.43 13.33 6.60
C GLY A 248 -9.32 14.31 6.19
N ALA A 249 -8.07 14.01 6.56
CA ALA A 249 -6.91 14.79 6.15
C ALA A 249 -6.60 14.68 4.64
N LEU A 250 -6.75 13.48 4.07
CA LEU A 250 -6.51 13.23 2.65
C LEU A 250 -7.60 13.88 1.77
N LEU A 251 -8.85 13.76 2.17
CA LEU A 251 -10.02 14.28 1.46
C LEU A 251 -10.12 15.84 1.46
N LEU A 252 -9.24 16.53 2.19
CA LEU A 252 -9.07 17.99 2.01
C LEU A 252 -8.46 18.35 0.64
N THR A 253 -7.80 17.38 0.00
CA THR A 253 -7.04 17.59 -1.25
C THR A 253 -7.48 16.66 -2.37
N ALA A 254 -7.87 15.42 -2.06
CA ALA A 254 -8.33 14.41 -3.01
C ALA A 254 -9.87 14.38 -3.09
N GLN A 255 -10.41 14.02 -4.27
CA GLN A 255 -11.83 13.68 -4.38
C GLN A 255 -12.07 12.26 -3.83
N PRO A 256 -13.20 11.98 -3.15
CA PRO A 256 -13.47 10.66 -2.59
C PRO A 256 -13.30 9.50 -3.59
N GLY A 257 -13.81 9.63 -4.81
CA GLY A 257 -13.67 8.62 -5.87
C GLY A 257 -12.25 8.45 -6.44
N GLN A 258 -11.25 9.13 -5.86
CA GLN A 258 -9.83 8.97 -6.18
C GLN A 258 -9.04 8.38 -5.00
N VAL A 259 -9.71 7.90 -3.95
CA VAL A 259 -9.08 7.42 -2.72
C VAL A 259 -9.51 6.00 -2.44
N ASP A 260 -8.54 5.13 -2.19
CA ASP A 260 -8.74 3.81 -1.63
C ASP A 260 -8.23 3.77 -0.18
N LEU A 261 -8.98 3.07 0.67
CA LEU A 261 -8.58 2.81 2.06
C LEU A 261 -7.83 1.49 2.13
N GLY A 262 -6.54 1.54 2.43
CA GLY A 262 -5.76 0.36 2.79
C GLY A 262 -6.26 -0.23 4.12
N VAL A 263 -6.52 -1.53 4.14
CA VAL A 263 -7.05 -2.26 5.28
C VAL A 263 -6.19 -3.48 5.59
N ALA A 264 -5.99 -3.78 6.88
CA ALA A 264 -5.23 -4.95 7.29
C ALA A 264 -6.04 -6.24 7.08
N GLY A 265 -5.37 -7.29 6.57
CA GLY A 265 -5.82 -8.67 6.62
C GLY A 265 -4.91 -9.48 7.55
N TYR A 266 -4.48 -8.90 8.68
CA TYR A 266 -3.52 -9.48 9.62
C TYR A 266 -3.63 -8.78 10.97
N GLY A 267 -2.75 -9.18 11.89
CA GLY A 267 -2.64 -8.56 13.19
C GLY A 267 -1.25 -8.62 13.80
N TYR A 268 -1.19 -8.30 15.08
CA TYR A 268 0.01 -8.37 15.88
C TYR A 268 -0.23 -9.12 17.17
N ARG A 269 0.82 -9.81 17.62
CA ARG A 269 0.95 -10.44 18.93
C ARG A 269 2.08 -9.75 19.70
N TRP A 270 1.77 -9.16 20.84
CA TRP A 270 2.75 -8.64 21.79
C TRP A 270 2.96 -9.69 22.88
N ALA A 271 4.20 -10.13 23.05
CA ALA A 271 4.58 -11.18 23.98
C ALA A 271 5.95 -10.90 24.61
N ALA A 272 6.35 -11.70 25.57
CA ALA A 272 7.65 -11.55 26.23
C ALA A 272 8.85 -11.72 25.29
N ASP A 273 8.66 -12.47 24.19
CA ASP A 273 9.66 -12.69 23.13
C ASP A 273 9.65 -11.60 22.04
N GLY A 274 8.83 -10.55 22.21
CA GLY A 274 8.72 -9.43 21.30
C GLY A 274 7.34 -9.26 20.69
N THR A 275 7.25 -8.34 19.71
CA THR A 275 6.04 -8.09 18.92
C THR A 275 6.19 -8.76 17.56
N HIS A 276 5.19 -9.54 17.17
CA HIS A 276 5.22 -10.35 15.96
C HIS A 276 3.99 -10.10 15.09
N THR A 277 4.17 -9.98 13.78
CA THR A 277 3.07 -10.01 12.84
C THR A 277 2.45 -11.41 12.81
N VAL A 278 1.14 -11.49 12.78
CA VAL A 278 0.38 -12.74 12.73
C VAL A 278 -0.78 -12.61 11.76
N GLY A 279 -0.96 -13.60 10.86
CA GLY A 279 -2.16 -13.70 10.04
C GLY A 279 -3.39 -13.99 10.92
N ASP A 280 -4.55 -13.59 10.45
CA ASP A 280 -5.81 -13.68 11.19
C ASP A 280 -6.18 -15.13 11.60
N ILE A 281 -6.03 -16.11 10.69
CA ILE A 281 -6.23 -17.54 10.99
C ILE A 281 -5.32 -18.00 12.11
N ARG A 282 -4.05 -17.58 12.06
CA ARG A 282 -3.07 -17.95 13.09
C ARG A 282 -3.36 -17.26 14.43
N ALA A 283 -3.79 -16.00 14.41
CA ALA A 283 -4.16 -15.27 15.62
C ALA A 283 -5.31 -15.98 16.34
N ARG A 284 -6.39 -16.31 15.63
CA ARG A 284 -7.53 -17.06 16.17
C ARG A 284 -7.10 -18.38 16.79
N ARG A 285 -6.28 -19.17 16.07
CA ARG A 285 -5.80 -20.46 16.56
C ARG A 285 -4.97 -20.32 17.84
N LEU A 286 -4.04 -19.37 17.89
CA LEU A 286 -3.20 -19.16 19.08
C LEU A 286 -4.01 -18.73 20.31
N VAL A 287 -5.05 -17.91 20.12
CA VAL A 287 -5.96 -17.47 21.17
C VAL A 287 -6.83 -18.64 21.65
N GLU A 288 -7.34 -19.48 20.75
CA GLU A 288 -8.09 -20.69 21.05
C GLU A 288 -7.24 -21.73 21.81
N GLU A 289 -6.02 -21.99 21.35
CA GLU A 289 -5.05 -22.88 22.02
C GLU A 289 -4.72 -22.42 23.44
N ALA A 290 -4.76 -21.10 23.71
CA ALA A 290 -4.61 -20.52 25.05
C ALA A 290 -5.91 -20.60 25.90
N GLY A 291 -6.99 -21.16 25.39
CA GLY A 291 -8.29 -21.28 26.06
C GLY A 291 -9.03 -19.95 26.25
N VAL A 292 -8.76 -18.96 25.40
CA VAL A 292 -9.34 -17.61 25.47
C VAL A 292 -10.39 -17.42 24.37
N THR A 293 -11.52 -16.83 24.73
CA THR A 293 -12.50 -16.34 23.75
C THR A 293 -12.14 -14.91 23.38
N PRO A 294 -11.85 -14.61 22.10
CA PRO A 294 -11.56 -13.27 21.65
C PRO A 294 -12.80 -12.37 21.70
N THR A 295 -12.56 -11.07 21.86
CA THR A 295 -13.59 -10.04 21.81
C THR A 295 -13.45 -9.21 20.55
N PHE A 296 -14.55 -8.96 19.83
CA PHE A 296 -14.56 -7.98 18.76
C PHE A 296 -14.88 -6.59 19.32
N ASP A 297 -13.94 -5.67 19.23
CA ASP A 297 -14.17 -4.28 19.63
C ASP A 297 -14.88 -3.54 18.49
N GLU A 298 -16.18 -3.34 18.65
CA GLU A 298 -17.04 -2.69 17.64
C GLU A 298 -16.60 -1.24 17.33
N GLY A 299 -16.10 -0.53 18.33
CA GLY A 299 -15.65 0.87 18.16
C GLY A 299 -14.36 0.98 17.36
N ARG A 300 -13.48 -0.01 17.51
CA ARG A 300 -12.23 -0.12 16.76
C ARG A 300 -12.36 -0.91 15.47
N GLY A 301 -13.34 -1.84 15.43
CA GLY A 301 -13.60 -2.69 14.27
C GLY A 301 -12.58 -3.81 14.10
N GLU A 302 -12.02 -4.32 15.20
CA GLU A 302 -11.00 -5.36 15.21
C GLU A 302 -11.17 -6.33 16.38
N TRP A 303 -10.62 -7.52 16.23
CA TRP A 303 -10.55 -8.52 17.28
C TRP A 303 -9.39 -8.25 18.23
N THR A 304 -9.60 -8.57 19.51
CA THR A 304 -8.56 -8.53 20.54
C THR A 304 -8.71 -9.67 21.53
N ALA A 305 -7.58 -10.07 22.11
CA ALA A 305 -7.51 -11.03 23.19
C ALA A 305 -6.27 -10.80 24.06
N THR A 306 -6.37 -11.16 25.36
CA THR A 306 -5.23 -11.26 26.24
C THR A 306 -5.19 -12.66 26.84
N THR A 307 -4.09 -13.37 26.65
CA THR A 307 -3.91 -14.74 27.15
C THR A 307 -3.51 -14.77 28.62
N PRO A 308 -3.67 -15.90 29.34
CA PRO A 308 -3.30 -16.01 30.75
C PRO A 308 -1.81 -15.76 31.06
N ASP A 309 -0.94 -16.00 30.07
CA ASP A 309 0.50 -15.71 30.14
C ASP A 309 0.87 -14.28 29.73
N GLY A 310 -0.14 -13.41 29.54
CA GLY A 310 0.03 -11.98 29.31
C GLY A 310 0.29 -11.57 27.88
N GLN A 311 0.18 -12.47 26.89
CA GLN A 311 0.26 -12.06 25.49
C GLN A 311 -0.98 -11.27 25.09
N VAL A 312 -0.80 -10.18 24.34
CA VAL A 312 -1.89 -9.36 23.80
C VAL A 312 -1.95 -9.54 22.30
N PHE A 313 -3.15 -9.73 21.78
CA PHE A 313 -3.42 -9.86 20.34
C PHE A 313 -4.37 -8.76 19.88
N TRP A 314 -4.10 -8.20 18.73
CA TRP A 314 -5.03 -7.40 17.92
C TRP A 314 -4.93 -7.86 16.48
N TRP A 315 -6.08 -8.10 15.81
CA TRP A 315 -6.10 -8.48 14.39
C TRP A 315 -7.37 -8.07 13.70
N ALA A 316 -7.24 -7.85 12.40
CA ALA A 316 -8.34 -7.67 11.48
C ALA A 316 -8.61 -8.97 10.71
N ASP A 317 -9.88 -9.25 10.42
CA ASP A 317 -10.34 -10.38 9.63
C ASP A 317 -11.43 -9.96 8.62
N ALA A 318 -12.14 -10.92 8.02
CA ALA A 318 -13.21 -10.66 7.09
C ALA A 318 -14.30 -9.71 7.63
N ARG A 319 -14.65 -9.79 8.95
CA ARG A 319 -15.60 -8.87 9.58
C ARG A 319 -15.02 -7.44 9.64
N SER A 320 -13.75 -7.33 9.96
CA SER A 320 -13.04 -6.06 10.00
C SER A 320 -12.97 -5.42 8.61
N ILE A 321 -12.68 -6.21 7.56
CA ILE A 321 -12.66 -5.76 6.16
C ILE A 321 -14.05 -5.23 5.77
N ALA A 322 -15.11 -5.98 6.03
CA ALA A 322 -16.50 -5.57 5.70
C ALA A 322 -16.90 -4.24 6.37
N LEU A 323 -16.42 -3.95 7.58
CA LEU A 323 -16.63 -2.63 8.21
C LEU A 323 -15.92 -1.50 7.48
N ARG A 324 -14.73 -1.76 6.93
CA ARG A 324 -13.97 -0.77 6.15
C ARG A 324 -14.56 -0.55 4.77
N GLU A 325 -15.10 -1.59 4.14
CA GLU A 325 -15.90 -1.44 2.91
C GLU A 325 -17.12 -0.54 3.14
N LYS A 326 -17.87 -0.74 4.24
CA LYS A 326 -18.98 0.14 4.63
C LYS A 326 -18.50 1.57 4.91
N LEU A 327 -17.34 1.74 5.54
CA LEU A 327 -16.74 3.06 5.75
C LEU A 327 -16.41 3.72 4.41
N ALA A 328 -15.74 3.00 3.51
CA ALA A 328 -15.39 3.50 2.17
C ALA A 328 -16.66 3.92 1.39
N ALA A 329 -17.68 3.06 1.36
CA ALA A 329 -18.96 3.36 0.72
C ALA A 329 -19.64 4.59 1.34
N SER A 330 -19.64 4.73 2.67
CA SER A 330 -20.25 5.87 3.36
C SER A 330 -19.59 7.22 3.07
N LEU A 331 -18.32 7.19 2.67
CA LEU A 331 -17.54 8.37 2.30
C LEU A 331 -17.48 8.58 0.78
N GLY A 332 -18.04 7.68 -0.01
CA GLY A 332 -17.97 7.72 -1.49
C GLY A 332 -16.57 7.48 -2.03
N LEU A 333 -15.72 6.73 -1.31
CA LEU A 333 -14.38 6.39 -1.77
C LEU A 333 -14.43 5.50 -3.02
N HIS A 334 -13.32 5.46 -3.77
CA HIS A 334 -13.15 4.52 -4.89
C HIS A 334 -13.22 3.09 -4.39
N GLY A 335 -12.50 2.74 -3.32
CA GLY A 335 -12.49 1.38 -2.82
C GLY A 335 -11.72 1.16 -1.52
N VAL A 336 -11.37 -0.11 -1.33
CA VAL A 336 -10.48 -0.60 -0.27
C VAL A 336 -9.37 -1.44 -0.87
N ALA A 337 -8.20 -1.48 -0.20
CA ALA A 337 -7.07 -2.29 -0.61
C ALA A 337 -6.59 -3.16 0.57
N VAL A 338 -6.66 -4.49 0.45
CA VAL A 338 -6.39 -5.44 1.55
C VAL A 338 -4.93 -5.88 1.55
N TRP A 339 -4.19 -5.48 2.56
CA TRP A 339 -2.82 -5.93 2.81
C TRP A 339 -2.82 -7.02 3.89
N SER A 340 -2.40 -8.28 3.62
CA SER A 340 -2.19 -8.88 2.31
C SER A 340 -2.84 -10.26 2.28
N MET A 341 -3.14 -10.76 1.09
CA MET A 341 -3.82 -12.05 0.92
C MET A 341 -3.05 -13.24 1.50
N ALA A 342 -1.74 -13.16 1.61
CA ALA A 342 -0.90 -14.18 2.25
C ALA A 342 -1.16 -14.36 3.77
N LEU A 343 -1.82 -13.40 4.41
CA LEU A 343 -2.07 -13.36 5.85
C LEU A 343 -3.55 -13.34 6.21
N SER A 344 -4.40 -13.05 5.23
CA SER A 344 -5.83 -12.75 5.39
C SER A 344 -6.70 -13.97 5.15
N ASP A 345 -7.83 -14.01 5.84
CA ASP A 345 -9.01 -14.77 5.39
C ASP A 345 -9.42 -14.34 3.98
N PRO A 346 -10.18 -15.18 3.26
CA PRO A 346 -10.84 -14.73 2.04
C PRO A 346 -11.67 -13.47 2.27
N VAL A 347 -11.54 -12.51 1.36
CA VAL A 347 -12.35 -11.28 1.39
C VAL A 347 -13.82 -11.64 1.12
N PRO A 348 -14.76 -11.23 1.97
CA PRO A 348 -16.16 -11.49 1.75
C PRO A 348 -16.70 -10.69 0.57
N THR A 349 -17.67 -11.23 -0.15
CA THR A 349 -18.44 -10.42 -1.10
C THR A 349 -19.27 -9.41 -0.32
N ALA A 350 -19.27 -8.16 -0.75
CA ALA A 350 -20.16 -7.15 -0.19
C ALA A 350 -21.62 -7.65 -0.21
N PRO A 351 -22.41 -7.45 0.87
CA PRO A 351 -23.80 -7.91 0.96
C PRO A 351 -24.73 -7.20 -0.02
#